data_687f6158e4a7ac360ef7fffd6affcd78
#
_entry.id   687f6158e4a7ac360ef7fffd6affcd78
#
_cell.length_a   1.000
_cell.length_b   1.000
_cell.length_c   1.000
_cell.angle_alpha   90.00
_cell.angle_beta   90.00
_cell.angle_gamma   90.00
#
_symmetry.space_group_name_H-M   'P 1'
#
loop_
_entity.id
_entity.type
_entity.pdbx_description
1 polymer ?
#
loop_
_entity_poly.entity_id
_entity_poly.type
_entity_poly.pdbx_seq_one_letter_code
_entity_poly.pdbx_strand_id
1 'polypeptide(L)'
;MKMKIRRKIHVHPLRNCAFAFFLLLGFPLRNAAQNHWIGTWAAAPQAAFRGGVQTFHNQTIRLIVRTSAGGKKVRIKISNTFGDQPLHIGAAHIARRLAEADTDPASDRTLKFHGHWSTTIPPRSMMISDPADLDVPARSDLAISLFFPATATLTTWHVLAKQTNYVSAETGDATAQVNFPVAKTISFWPFLTGVDVASSHSAAIVAFGSSLTDGDGSTKDANRRWPDVLAERLQKAGGEAAELGVLNEGIIGNRLLSDSQSPRQAGGPPPLGAVFGELGPALGQAGLARFDCDVLAQAGVKYAILALGVNDMLFPGSFIPQTESVTARDLIAGNRQLIARAHKKGIRVIGTTIPPFEHAFFRDPFYDRFYSPENEKIRQEVNAWIRASGEFDGVIDFDEAVRDPNHATQILPAFDSGDHLHVNDAGNVAQANAIPLSLFHSH
;
A
#
# COMPACT_ATOMS: atom_id res chain seq x y z
N MET A 1 -41.73 3.14 81.01
CA MET A 1 -41.07 4.44 81.07
C MET A 1 -40.86 4.91 79.60
N LYS A 2 -41.80 5.74 79.13
CA LYS A 2 -41.81 6.21 77.71
C LYS A 2 -41.21 7.62 77.65
N MET A 3 -40.11 7.76 76.93
CA MET A 3 -39.41 9.04 76.73
C MET A 3 -39.85 9.64 75.38
N LYS A 4 -40.53 10.80 75.42
CA LYS A 4 -40.93 11.59 74.24
C LYS A 4 -39.78 12.52 73.87
N ILE A 5 -39.21 12.39 72.68
CA ILE A 5 -38.27 13.36 72.10
C ILE A 5 -39.07 14.31 71.23
N ARG A 6 -39.06 15.59 71.60
CA ARG A 6 -39.60 16.71 70.78
C ARG A 6 -38.51 17.17 69.79
N ARG A 7 -38.78 17.13 68.49
CA ARG A 7 -37.95 17.77 67.48
C ARG A 7 -38.42 19.25 67.36
N LYS A 8 -37.46 20.15 67.53
CA LYS A 8 -37.63 21.57 67.17
C LYS A 8 -37.31 21.74 65.72
N ILE A 9 -38.25 22.33 64.94
CA ILE A 9 -38.04 22.72 63.56
C ILE A 9 -37.48 24.15 63.58
N HIS A 10 -36.25 24.33 63.05
CA HIS A 10 -35.67 25.63 62.80
C HIS A 10 -35.98 26.02 61.35
N VAL A 11 -36.73 27.10 61.17
CA VAL A 11 -36.95 27.74 59.87
C VAL A 11 -35.85 28.76 59.66
N HIS A 12 -35.02 28.55 58.61
CA HIS A 12 -34.08 29.58 58.13
C HIS A 12 -34.70 30.44 57.04
N PRO A 13 -34.42 31.73 56.98
CA PRO A 13 -34.99 32.62 55.98
C PRO A 13 -34.30 32.51 54.64
N LEU A 14 -35.09 32.52 53.57
CA LEU A 14 -34.68 32.56 52.17
C LEU A 14 -33.73 33.72 51.87
N ARG A 15 -32.49 33.45 51.50
CA ARG A 15 -31.57 34.42 50.87
C ARG A 15 -31.82 34.44 49.38
N ASN A 16 -32.17 35.61 48.85
CA ASN A 16 -32.29 35.90 47.41
C ASN A 16 -31.00 35.57 46.67
N CYS A 17 -31.01 34.53 45.83
CA CYS A 17 -29.98 34.29 44.83
C CYS A 17 -30.39 35.04 43.58
N ALA A 18 -29.67 36.14 43.27
CA ALA A 18 -29.73 36.79 41.97
C ALA A 18 -29.13 35.86 40.90
N PHE A 19 -29.96 35.38 39.99
CA PHE A 19 -29.50 34.67 38.79
C PHE A 19 -28.86 35.68 37.82
N ALA A 20 -27.53 35.68 37.73
CA ALA A 20 -26.82 36.36 36.66
C ALA A 20 -26.97 35.54 35.34
N PHE A 21 -27.80 36.08 34.43
CA PHE A 21 -27.90 35.57 33.05
C PHE A 21 -26.60 35.91 32.32
N PHE A 22 -25.69 34.93 32.19
CA PHE A 22 -24.59 35.03 31.24
C PHE A 22 -25.15 34.83 29.82
N LEU A 23 -25.26 35.92 29.06
CA LEU A 23 -25.43 35.89 27.61
C LEU A 23 -24.16 35.23 27.02
N LEU A 24 -24.23 33.95 26.74
CA LEU A 24 -23.29 33.25 25.86
C LEU A 24 -23.50 33.83 24.45
N LEU A 25 -22.71 34.83 24.09
CA LEU A 25 -22.50 35.22 22.70
C LEU A 25 -21.94 33.99 21.97
N GLY A 26 -22.82 33.22 21.31
CA GLY A 26 -22.46 32.13 20.43
C GLY A 26 -21.65 32.69 19.26
N PHE A 27 -20.32 32.68 19.38
CA PHE A 27 -19.46 32.75 18.19
C PHE A 27 -19.85 31.60 17.30
N PRO A 28 -20.21 31.83 16.03
CA PRO A 28 -20.36 30.72 15.09
C PRO A 28 -19.01 30.02 15.01
N LEU A 29 -18.91 28.83 15.59
CA LEU A 29 -17.84 27.89 15.25
C LEU A 29 -17.96 27.71 13.74
N ARG A 30 -17.12 28.43 12.98
CA ARG A 30 -16.90 28.07 11.59
C ARG A 30 -16.46 26.61 11.65
N ASN A 31 -17.37 25.69 11.33
CA ASN A 31 -17.01 24.37 10.92
C ASN A 31 -16.04 24.54 9.72
N ALA A 32 -14.74 24.55 10.01
CA ALA A 32 -13.76 24.36 8.95
C ALA A 32 -14.15 23.05 8.31
N ALA A 33 -14.61 23.07 7.07
CA ALA A 33 -14.96 21.88 6.32
C ALA A 33 -13.79 20.92 6.49
N GLN A 34 -14.05 19.82 7.18
CA GLN A 34 -13.01 18.83 7.45
C GLN A 34 -12.53 18.32 6.10
N ASN A 35 -11.25 18.54 5.79
CA ASN A 35 -10.69 18.07 4.53
C ASN A 35 -10.99 16.58 4.38
N HIS A 36 -11.68 16.21 3.31
CA HIS A 36 -11.84 14.80 2.96
C HIS A 36 -10.53 14.32 2.30
N TRP A 37 -9.86 13.35 2.91
CA TRP A 37 -8.60 12.82 2.46
C TRP A 37 -8.79 11.53 1.70
N ILE A 38 -8.13 11.42 0.56
CA ILE A 38 -8.03 10.18 -0.21
C ILE A 38 -6.56 9.84 -0.46
N GLY A 39 -6.25 8.55 -0.43
CA GLY A 39 -4.95 8.08 -0.89
C GLY A 39 -4.81 8.29 -2.40
N THR A 40 -3.67 8.84 -2.83
CA THR A 40 -3.33 9.00 -4.25
C THR A 40 -2.14 8.16 -4.69
N TRP A 41 -1.32 7.73 -3.74
CA TRP A 41 -0.24 6.78 -3.92
C TRP A 41 0.00 6.02 -2.62
N ALA A 42 0.31 4.73 -2.73
CA ALA A 42 0.73 3.93 -1.58
C ALA A 42 1.72 2.84 -2.00
N ALA A 43 2.48 2.35 -1.03
CA ALA A 43 3.32 1.18 -1.12
C ALA A 43 3.32 0.46 0.22
N ALA A 44 2.96 -0.82 0.22
CA ALA A 44 2.89 -1.64 1.41
C ALA A 44 4.26 -1.73 2.11
N PRO A 45 4.33 -1.48 3.42
CA PRO A 45 5.58 -1.58 4.15
C PRO A 45 6.03 -3.04 4.29
N GLN A 46 7.30 -3.27 4.05
CA GLN A 46 7.98 -4.56 4.21
C GLN A 46 9.15 -4.40 5.17
N ALA A 47 9.51 -5.48 5.87
CA ALA A 47 10.74 -5.51 6.66
C ALA A 47 11.95 -5.56 5.73
N ALA A 48 12.98 -4.76 6.03
CA ALA A 48 14.22 -4.81 5.26
C ALA A 48 15.02 -6.09 5.54
N PHE A 49 15.91 -6.45 4.62
CA PHE A 49 16.78 -7.61 4.77
C PHE A 49 17.66 -7.50 6.02
N ARG A 50 17.89 -8.64 6.68
CA ARG A 50 18.80 -8.72 7.82
C ARG A 50 20.28 -8.82 7.42
N GLY A 51 20.58 -9.19 6.18
CA GLY A 51 21.91 -9.44 5.67
C GLY A 51 22.42 -8.38 4.70
N GLY A 52 22.66 -7.18 5.13
CA GLY A 52 23.08 -6.07 4.27
C GLY A 52 22.41 -4.79 4.73
N VAL A 53 22.70 -4.40 5.96
CA VAL A 53 22.07 -3.23 6.60
C VAL A 53 22.47 -1.98 5.83
N GLN A 54 21.52 -1.43 5.05
CA GLN A 54 21.69 -0.11 4.46
C GLN A 54 21.39 0.96 5.50
N THR A 55 22.24 1.98 5.56
CA THR A 55 22.06 3.15 6.45
C THR A 55 22.10 4.43 5.64
N PHE A 56 21.46 5.46 6.17
CA PHE A 56 21.55 6.84 5.72
C PHE A 56 22.10 7.67 6.89
N HIS A 57 23.18 8.41 6.66
CA HIS A 57 23.82 9.24 7.67
C HIS A 57 24.16 10.60 7.09
N ASN A 58 23.68 11.66 7.70
CA ASN A 58 23.84 13.04 7.19
C ASN A 58 23.52 13.16 5.69
N GLN A 59 22.48 12.44 5.25
CA GLN A 59 22.07 12.29 3.84
C GLN A 59 20.61 12.65 3.65
N THR A 60 20.30 13.10 2.45
CA THR A 60 18.94 13.27 1.97
C THR A 60 18.62 12.17 0.96
N ILE A 61 17.44 11.56 1.07
CA ILE A 61 16.88 10.73 0.02
C ILE A 61 15.77 11.50 -0.69
N ARG A 62 15.64 11.33 -2.01
CA ARG A 62 14.55 11.87 -2.82
C ARG A 62 13.81 10.75 -3.50
N LEU A 63 12.56 10.57 -3.10
CA LEU A 63 11.68 9.48 -3.50
C LEU A 63 10.67 9.99 -4.51
N ILE A 64 10.60 9.32 -5.65
CA ILE A 64 9.66 9.67 -6.72
C ILE A 64 8.44 8.78 -6.61
N VAL A 65 7.27 9.40 -6.67
CA VAL A 65 5.97 8.73 -6.64
C VAL A 65 5.05 9.33 -7.70
N ARG A 66 4.20 8.49 -8.29
CA ARG A 66 3.21 8.95 -9.26
C ARG A 66 1.83 8.97 -8.65
N THR A 67 1.18 10.14 -8.64
CA THR A 67 -0.18 10.30 -8.12
C THR A 67 -1.20 9.66 -9.06
N SER A 68 -2.24 9.06 -8.52
CA SER A 68 -3.39 8.57 -9.28
C SER A 68 -4.52 9.58 -9.37
N ALA A 69 -4.79 10.30 -8.27
CA ALA A 69 -5.79 11.36 -8.17
C ALA A 69 -5.14 12.69 -7.79
N GLY A 70 -5.79 13.81 -8.10
CA GLY A 70 -5.34 15.15 -7.78
C GLY A 70 -5.99 15.74 -6.53
N GLY A 71 -5.45 16.87 -6.06
CA GLY A 71 -6.00 17.62 -4.93
C GLY A 71 -5.26 18.92 -4.66
N LYS A 72 -5.82 19.75 -3.75
CA LYS A 72 -5.27 21.08 -3.43
C LYS A 72 -4.38 21.09 -2.19
N LYS A 73 -4.39 20.02 -1.42
CA LYS A 73 -3.53 19.80 -0.26
C LYS A 73 -2.98 18.40 -0.32
N VAL A 74 -1.80 18.20 0.25
CA VAL A 74 -1.11 16.92 0.28
C VAL A 74 -0.58 16.65 1.68
N ARG A 75 -0.47 15.37 2.06
CA ARG A 75 0.25 14.89 3.24
C ARG A 75 0.90 13.54 2.92
N ILE A 76 1.97 13.21 3.62
CA ILE A 76 2.70 11.96 3.43
C ILE A 76 2.58 11.06 4.66
N LYS A 77 2.80 9.75 4.46
CA LYS A 77 2.89 8.74 5.52
C LYS A 77 4.30 8.17 5.54
N ILE A 78 4.98 8.26 6.69
CA ILE A 78 6.31 7.70 6.91
C ILE A 78 6.18 6.59 7.95
N SER A 79 6.74 5.43 7.67
CA SER A 79 6.61 4.22 8.50
C SER A 79 7.94 3.77 9.08
N ASN A 80 7.93 3.48 10.38
CA ASN A 80 8.96 2.78 11.12
C ASN A 80 8.42 1.44 11.67
N THR A 81 7.44 0.84 10.98
CA THR A 81 6.68 -0.33 11.45
C THR A 81 7.58 -1.52 11.76
N PHE A 82 8.66 -1.71 11.01
CA PHE A 82 9.61 -2.80 11.23
C PHE A 82 10.88 -2.36 11.97
N GLY A 83 10.98 -1.09 12.38
CA GLY A 83 12.09 -0.58 13.18
C GLY A 83 11.98 -1.00 14.64
N ASP A 84 13.14 -1.21 15.28
CA ASP A 84 13.33 -1.44 16.72
C ASP A 84 13.94 -0.24 17.42
N GLN A 85 14.42 0.76 16.64
CA GLN A 85 14.94 2.03 17.12
C GLN A 85 14.10 3.19 16.60
N PRO A 86 14.08 4.34 17.30
CA PRO A 86 13.44 5.56 16.80
C PRO A 86 14.04 6.00 15.46
N LEU A 87 13.21 6.40 14.52
CA LEU A 87 13.61 6.98 13.23
C LEU A 87 13.50 8.50 13.29
N HIS A 88 14.63 9.19 13.20
CA HIS A 88 14.68 10.65 13.23
C HIS A 88 14.73 11.22 11.81
N ILE A 89 13.76 12.10 11.46
CA ILE A 89 13.69 12.88 10.24
C ILE A 89 13.99 14.34 10.60
N GLY A 90 15.10 14.88 10.09
CA GLY A 90 15.55 16.25 10.37
C GLY A 90 14.80 17.29 9.56
N ALA A 91 14.48 16.99 8.31
CA ALA A 91 13.67 17.83 7.42
C ALA A 91 12.95 16.97 6.38
N ALA A 92 11.83 17.46 5.87
CA ALA A 92 11.09 16.83 4.80
C ALA A 92 10.47 17.87 3.86
N HIS A 93 10.59 17.65 2.55
CA HIS A 93 10.01 18.48 1.51
C HIS A 93 9.23 17.65 0.50
N ILE A 94 8.26 18.27 -0.16
CA ILE A 94 7.52 17.72 -1.29
C ILE A 94 7.41 18.76 -2.39
N ALA A 95 7.65 18.32 -3.63
CA ALA A 95 7.52 19.17 -4.81
C ALA A 95 7.05 18.35 -6.02
N ARG A 96 6.59 19.02 -7.08
CA ARG A 96 6.39 18.38 -8.36
C ARG A 96 7.77 18.10 -8.99
N ARG A 97 7.92 16.89 -9.53
CA ARG A 97 9.11 16.49 -10.29
C ARG A 97 9.12 17.17 -11.65
N LEU A 98 10.28 17.64 -12.09
CA LEU A 98 10.52 18.09 -13.46
C LEU A 98 11.10 16.96 -14.32
N ALA A 99 12.32 16.54 -13.99
CA ALA A 99 13.01 15.45 -14.67
C ALA A 99 13.99 14.79 -13.69
N GLU A 100 14.25 13.50 -13.81
CA GLU A 100 15.19 12.77 -12.97
C GLU A 100 14.97 13.06 -11.48
N ALA A 101 15.93 13.70 -10.80
CA ALA A 101 15.84 14.10 -9.41
C ALA A 101 15.41 15.58 -9.23
N ASP A 102 15.24 16.35 -10.30
CA ASP A 102 14.98 17.78 -10.22
C ASP A 102 13.51 18.11 -9.97
N THR A 103 13.28 19.22 -9.28
CA THR A 103 11.96 19.64 -8.84
C THR A 103 11.58 21.03 -9.32
N ASP A 104 10.28 21.28 -9.44
CA ASP A 104 9.72 22.60 -9.72
C ASP A 104 9.79 23.46 -8.45
N PRO A 105 10.63 24.51 -8.39
CA PRO A 105 10.81 25.32 -7.20
C PRO A 105 9.52 26.07 -6.78
N ALA A 106 8.61 26.37 -7.73
CA ALA A 106 7.36 27.02 -7.40
C ALA A 106 6.40 26.10 -6.62
N SER A 107 6.59 24.80 -6.74
CA SER A 107 5.80 23.77 -6.08
C SER A 107 6.40 23.24 -4.76
N ASP A 108 7.62 23.64 -4.40
CA ASP A 108 8.28 23.14 -3.19
C ASP A 108 7.53 23.55 -1.92
N ARG A 109 7.31 22.57 -1.05
CA ARG A 109 6.66 22.76 0.25
C ARG A 109 7.42 22.02 1.33
N THR A 110 7.82 22.74 2.38
CA THR A 110 8.30 22.14 3.62
C THR A 110 7.17 21.37 4.29
N LEU A 111 7.40 20.11 4.60
CA LEU A 111 6.47 19.29 5.37
C LEU A 111 6.72 19.50 6.86
N LYS A 112 5.63 19.52 7.62
CA LYS A 112 5.67 19.62 9.08
C LYS A 112 5.01 18.39 9.71
N PHE A 113 5.34 18.18 10.99
CA PHE A 113 4.80 17.12 11.83
C PHE A 113 4.38 17.73 13.16
N HIS A 114 3.07 17.87 13.39
CA HIS A 114 2.51 18.60 14.55
C HIS A 114 3.07 20.02 14.67
N GLY A 115 3.22 20.73 13.56
CA GLY A 115 3.77 22.08 13.47
C GLY A 115 5.29 22.19 13.47
N HIS A 116 6.03 21.09 13.70
CA HIS A 116 7.49 21.04 13.71
C HIS A 116 8.07 20.60 12.37
N TRP A 117 9.25 21.09 12.01
CA TRP A 117 9.95 20.75 10.76
C TRP A 117 10.67 19.39 10.81
N SER A 118 10.92 18.89 12.01
CA SER A 118 11.54 17.60 12.26
C SER A 118 10.59 16.70 13.07
N THR A 119 10.82 15.39 13.01
CA THR A 119 10.08 14.42 13.83
C THR A 119 10.94 13.22 14.17
N THR A 120 10.56 12.55 15.24
CA THR A 120 11.11 11.23 15.60
C THR A 120 9.95 10.24 15.67
N ILE A 121 10.00 9.24 14.80
CA ILE A 121 8.97 8.20 14.71
C ILE A 121 9.39 7.04 15.62
N PRO A 122 8.61 6.73 16.66
CA PRO A 122 8.91 5.62 17.56
C PRO A 122 9.03 4.27 16.81
N PRO A 123 9.71 3.27 17.40
CA PRO A 123 9.65 1.90 16.89
C PRO A 123 8.22 1.41 16.70
N ARG A 124 8.00 0.58 15.69
CA ARG A 124 6.70 -0.04 15.38
C ARG A 124 5.56 0.93 15.13
N SER A 125 5.88 2.16 14.70
CA SER A 125 4.92 3.24 14.51
C SER A 125 5.02 3.84 13.11
N MET A 126 4.02 4.65 12.76
CA MET A 126 4.01 5.48 11.56
C MET A 126 3.68 6.93 11.92
N MET A 127 4.04 7.85 11.06
CA MET A 127 3.76 9.28 11.20
C MET A 127 3.11 9.80 9.92
N ILE A 128 2.09 10.63 10.08
CA ILE A 128 1.47 11.37 8.98
C ILE A 128 1.91 12.83 9.11
N SER A 129 2.35 13.45 8.02
CA SER A 129 2.68 14.87 8.02
C SER A 129 1.43 15.75 8.17
N ASP A 130 1.65 16.97 8.62
CA ASP A 130 0.61 18.01 8.54
C ASP A 130 0.25 18.27 7.06
N PRO A 131 -0.97 18.78 6.78
CA PRO A 131 -1.34 19.18 5.43
C PRO A 131 -0.44 20.29 4.88
N ALA A 132 0.06 20.13 3.66
CA ALA A 132 0.73 21.18 2.89
C ALA A 132 -0.15 21.66 1.74
N ASP A 133 -0.24 22.97 1.53
CA ASP A 133 -0.96 23.56 0.41
C ASP A 133 -0.13 23.39 -0.88
N LEU A 134 -0.51 22.43 -1.69
CA LEU A 134 0.11 22.10 -2.95
C LEU A 134 -0.96 21.64 -3.94
N ASP A 135 -1.02 22.27 -5.10
CA ASP A 135 -1.84 21.82 -6.20
C ASP A 135 -1.17 20.60 -6.85
N VAL A 136 -1.76 19.44 -6.60
CA VAL A 136 -1.27 18.15 -7.09
C VAL A 136 -2.18 17.71 -8.24
N PRO A 137 -1.70 17.74 -9.49
CA PRO A 137 -2.45 17.17 -10.60
C PRO A 137 -2.54 15.63 -10.48
N ALA A 138 -3.64 15.06 -10.95
CA ALA A 138 -3.70 13.62 -11.12
C ALA A 138 -2.63 13.15 -12.13
N ARG A 139 -2.09 11.94 -11.91
CA ARG A 139 -1.06 11.34 -12.78
C ARG A 139 0.19 12.20 -12.96
N SER A 140 0.56 12.94 -11.94
CA SER A 140 1.80 13.71 -11.89
C SER A 140 2.84 13.03 -11.00
N ASP A 141 4.11 13.29 -11.28
CA ASP A 141 5.19 12.80 -10.43
C ASP A 141 5.49 13.83 -9.33
N LEU A 142 5.56 13.33 -8.09
CA LEU A 142 6.02 14.09 -6.94
C LEU A 142 7.38 13.56 -6.49
N ALA A 143 8.23 14.49 -6.04
CA ALA A 143 9.48 14.21 -5.36
C ALA A 143 9.31 14.50 -3.86
N ILE A 144 9.46 13.48 -3.04
CA ILE A 144 9.46 13.57 -1.59
C ILE A 144 10.89 13.43 -1.09
N SER A 145 11.39 14.47 -0.45
CA SER A 145 12.76 14.51 0.08
C SER A 145 12.74 14.38 1.60
N LEU A 146 13.54 13.45 2.14
CA LEU A 146 13.70 13.21 3.58
C LEU A 146 15.17 13.30 3.95
N PHE A 147 15.50 14.14 4.95
CA PHE A 147 16.84 14.28 5.48
C PHE A 147 17.02 13.50 6.78
N PHE A 148 18.11 12.74 6.86
CA PHE A 148 18.54 11.98 8.02
C PHE A 148 19.82 12.58 8.61
N PRO A 149 19.72 13.41 9.67
CA PRO A 149 20.90 14.05 10.27
C PRO A 149 21.78 13.07 11.06
N ALA A 150 21.19 12.01 11.57
CA ALA A 150 21.85 10.92 12.27
C ALA A 150 21.67 9.61 11.49
N THR A 151 22.41 8.57 11.89
CA THR A 151 22.33 7.26 11.25
C THR A 151 20.92 6.69 11.35
N ALA A 152 20.25 6.55 10.23
CA ALA A 152 18.97 5.88 10.06
C ALA A 152 19.21 4.52 9.40
N THR A 153 18.97 3.45 10.14
CA THR A 153 19.04 2.09 9.62
C THR A 153 17.77 1.78 8.83
N LEU A 154 17.92 1.29 7.60
CA LEU A 154 16.81 0.86 6.77
C LEU A 154 16.18 -0.41 7.36
N THR A 155 15.04 -0.25 8.01
CA THR A 155 14.27 -1.33 8.65
C THR A 155 12.94 -1.55 8.01
N THR A 156 12.37 -0.48 7.43
CA THR A 156 11.08 -0.47 6.77
C THR A 156 11.25 0.09 5.36
N TRP A 157 10.81 -0.65 4.37
CA TRP A 157 10.90 -0.25 2.97
C TRP A 157 9.76 -0.86 2.15
N HIS A 158 9.72 -0.53 0.86
CA HIS A 158 9.05 -1.30 -0.17
C HIS A 158 10.08 -1.66 -1.24
N VAL A 159 10.34 -2.96 -1.42
CA VAL A 159 11.53 -3.40 -2.16
C VAL A 159 11.39 -3.25 -3.68
N LEU A 160 10.19 -3.49 -4.22
CA LEU A 160 9.95 -3.46 -5.67
C LEU A 160 9.34 -2.13 -6.12
N ALA A 161 10.09 -1.04 -6.03
CA ALA A 161 9.57 0.26 -6.44
C ALA A 161 9.25 0.36 -7.93
N LYS A 162 9.96 -0.36 -8.81
CA LYS A 162 9.91 -0.13 -10.26
C LYS A 162 10.08 1.36 -10.64
N GLN A 163 10.73 2.11 -9.76
CA GLN A 163 10.96 3.55 -9.86
C GLN A 163 12.38 3.88 -9.42
N THR A 164 13.03 4.78 -10.15
CA THR A 164 14.33 5.33 -9.73
C THR A 164 14.12 6.37 -8.65
N ASN A 165 14.79 6.19 -7.52
CA ASN A 165 14.90 7.11 -6.40
C ASN A 165 16.35 7.51 -6.19
N TYR A 166 16.59 8.58 -5.45
CA TYR A 166 17.89 9.23 -5.40
C TYR A 166 18.38 9.41 -3.96
N VAL A 167 19.70 9.31 -3.77
CA VAL A 167 20.37 9.53 -2.48
C VAL A 167 21.48 10.54 -2.69
N SER A 168 21.56 11.55 -1.82
CA SER A 168 22.65 12.54 -1.83
C SER A 168 23.96 11.96 -1.28
N ALA A 169 25.05 12.67 -1.48
CA ALA A 169 26.25 12.47 -0.67
C ALA A 169 25.97 12.81 0.82
N GLU A 170 26.92 12.49 1.71
CA GLU A 170 26.83 12.81 3.16
C GLU A 170 27.16 14.30 3.41
N THR A 171 26.40 15.18 2.78
CA THR A 171 26.66 16.64 2.78
C THR A 171 25.60 17.45 3.51
N GLY A 172 24.69 16.78 4.23
CA GLY A 172 23.63 17.43 4.99
C GLY A 172 22.29 17.50 4.29
N ASP A 173 21.50 18.49 4.68
CA ASP A 173 20.13 18.69 4.18
C ASP A 173 20.12 19.25 2.75
N ALA A 174 19.61 18.44 1.83
CA ALA A 174 19.38 18.81 0.43
C ALA A 174 17.87 18.76 0.07
N THR A 175 16.97 18.72 1.07
CA THR A 175 15.53 18.51 0.82
C THR A 175 14.90 19.58 -0.06
N ALA A 176 15.29 20.85 0.10
CA ALA A 176 14.78 21.98 -0.68
C ALA A 176 15.55 22.25 -1.99
N GLN A 177 16.64 21.52 -2.28
CA GLN A 177 17.45 21.78 -3.47
C GLN A 177 16.68 21.37 -4.74
N VAL A 178 16.54 22.32 -5.68
CA VAL A 178 15.92 22.09 -6.99
C VAL A 178 16.71 21.03 -7.76
N ASN A 179 17.99 21.30 -7.96
CA ASN A 179 18.94 20.37 -8.59
C ASN A 179 19.53 19.49 -7.48
N PHE A 180 19.01 18.28 -7.37
CA PHE A 180 19.39 17.40 -6.28
C PHE A 180 20.80 16.82 -6.46
N PRO A 181 21.68 16.86 -5.44
CA PRO A 181 23.06 16.38 -5.55
C PRO A 181 23.11 14.85 -5.50
N VAL A 182 22.79 14.19 -6.59
CA VAL A 182 22.73 12.74 -6.70
C VAL A 182 24.11 12.11 -6.54
N ALA A 183 24.30 11.29 -5.48
CA ALA A 183 25.48 10.45 -5.31
C ALA A 183 25.24 9.00 -5.76
N LYS A 184 24.01 8.49 -5.56
CA LYS A 184 23.61 7.16 -6.04
C LYS A 184 22.10 7.10 -6.27
N THR A 185 21.69 6.10 -7.04
CA THR A 185 20.28 5.75 -7.23
C THR A 185 19.91 4.47 -6.48
N ILE A 186 18.64 4.35 -6.11
CA ILE A 186 18.06 3.17 -5.51
C ILE A 186 16.73 2.85 -6.22
N SER A 187 16.29 1.58 -6.18
CA SER A 187 15.05 1.13 -6.82
C SER A 187 14.04 0.56 -5.81
N PHE A 188 14.01 1.14 -4.61
CA PHE A 188 13.07 0.82 -3.53
C PHE A 188 12.65 2.12 -2.83
N TRP A 189 11.56 2.08 -2.06
CA TRP A 189 11.11 3.22 -1.25
C TRP A 189 11.44 2.98 0.24
N PRO A 190 12.45 3.66 0.80
CA PRO A 190 12.71 3.66 2.23
C PRO A 190 11.63 4.45 2.97
N PHE A 191 11.04 3.88 4.00
CA PHE A 191 10.15 4.51 4.99
C PHE A 191 8.88 5.16 4.46
N LEU A 192 8.82 5.61 3.22
CA LEU A 192 7.64 6.25 2.64
C LEU A 192 6.59 5.18 2.26
N THR A 193 5.37 5.32 2.79
CA THR A 193 4.30 4.32 2.57
C THR A 193 3.02 4.90 2.00
N GLY A 194 2.89 6.22 1.89
CA GLY A 194 1.68 6.79 1.31
C GLY A 194 1.74 8.29 1.08
N VAL A 195 0.92 8.72 0.14
CA VAL A 195 0.61 10.12 -0.15
C VAL A 195 -0.89 10.26 -0.26
N ASP A 196 -1.47 11.12 0.56
CA ASP A 196 -2.89 11.46 0.50
C ASP A 196 -3.06 12.89 -0.03
N VAL A 197 -4.15 13.12 -0.76
CA VAL A 197 -4.58 14.45 -1.22
C VAL A 197 -5.95 14.78 -0.65
N ALA A 198 -6.21 16.09 -0.43
CA ALA A 198 -7.53 16.56 -0.04
C ALA A 198 -8.40 16.76 -1.28
N SER A 199 -9.54 16.08 -1.32
CA SER A 199 -10.56 16.16 -2.37
C SER A 199 -11.94 16.23 -1.72
N SER A 200 -12.93 16.81 -2.42
CA SER A 200 -14.27 17.06 -1.83
C SER A 200 -15.21 15.87 -1.91
N HIS A 201 -15.07 14.99 -2.92
CA HIS A 201 -16.05 13.94 -3.23
C HIS A 201 -15.44 12.62 -3.70
N SER A 202 -14.15 12.42 -3.50
CA SER A 202 -13.40 11.32 -4.07
C SER A 202 -13.34 10.10 -3.14
N ALA A 203 -13.02 8.95 -3.71
CA ALA A 203 -12.77 7.71 -2.99
C ALA A 203 -11.44 7.08 -3.44
N ALA A 204 -10.97 6.05 -2.74
CA ALA A 204 -9.80 5.29 -3.13
C ALA A 204 -10.15 3.82 -3.43
N ILE A 205 -9.47 3.28 -4.42
CA ILE A 205 -9.42 1.87 -4.79
C ILE A 205 -8.08 1.33 -4.30
N VAL A 206 -8.09 0.28 -3.52
CA VAL A 206 -6.86 -0.40 -3.08
C VAL A 206 -6.68 -1.68 -3.89
N ALA A 207 -5.59 -1.77 -4.62
CA ALA A 207 -5.13 -2.98 -5.30
C ALA A 207 -4.27 -3.79 -4.32
N PHE A 208 -4.84 -4.83 -3.72
CA PHE A 208 -4.21 -5.64 -2.69
C PHE A 208 -3.78 -6.98 -3.26
N GLY A 209 -2.47 -7.20 -3.37
CA GLY A 209 -1.97 -8.36 -4.10
C GLY A 209 -0.53 -8.77 -3.79
N SER A 210 0.02 -9.59 -4.68
CA SER A 210 1.40 -10.05 -4.66
C SER A 210 2.25 -9.36 -5.73
N SER A 211 3.33 -9.99 -6.20
CA SER A 211 4.21 -9.49 -7.27
C SER A 211 3.45 -9.10 -8.56
N LEU A 212 2.39 -9.80 -8.89
CA LEU A 212 1.53 -9.50 -10.05
C LEU A 212 0.83 -8.14 -9.92
N THR A 213 0.55 -7.68 -8.70
CA THR A 213 -0.02 -6.37 -8.41
C THR A 213 1.07 -5.32 -8.16
N ASP A 214 2.12 -5.71 -7.44
CA ASP A 214 3.31 -4.90 -7.20
C ASP A 214 3.99 -4.47 -8.51
N GLY A 215 3.87 -5.30 -9.54
CA GLY A 215 4.24 -5.00 -10.92
C GLY A 215 5.59 -5.59 -11.33
N ASP A 216 5.95 -6.75 -10.78
CA ASP A 216 7.10 -7.49 -11.33
C ASP A 216 6.85 -7.80 -12.82
N GLY A 217 7.91 -7.81 -13.64
CA GLY A 217 7.79 -7.90 -15.09
C GLY A 217 7.51 -6.59 -15.82
N SER A 218 7.03 -5.52 -15.13
CA SER A 218 6.79 -4.22 -15.76
C SER A 218 8.08 -3.40 -15.95
N THR A 219 8.06 -2.49 -16.93
CA THR A 219 9.18 -1.62 -17.23
C THR A 219 9.40 -0.59 -16.14
N LYS A 220 10.65 -0.52 -15.63
CA LYS A 220 11.08 0.48 -14.62
C LYS A 220 10.88 1.89 -15.12
N ASP A 221 10.45 2.80 -14.24
CA ASP A 221 10.19 4.23 -14.48
C ASP A 221 9.07 4.52 -15.49
N ALA A 222 8.37 3.50 -16.01
CA ALA A 222 7.33 3.65 -17.01
C ALA A 222 5.91 3.76 -16.43
N ASN A 223 5.70 3.44 -15.14
CA ASN A 223 4.38 3.39 -14.49
C ASN A 223 3.38 2.56 -15.31
N ARG A 224 3.73 1.27 -15.54
CA ARG A 224 2.98 0.34 -16.41
C ARG A 224 2.40 -0.86 -15.69
N ARG A 225 2.39 -0.85 -14.35
CA ARG A 225 1.66 -1.84 -13.54
C ARG A 225 0.17 -1.74 -13.80
N TRP A 226 -0.57 -2.81 -13.68
CA TRP A 226 -2.02 -2.75 -13.92
C TRP A 226 -2.76 -1.71 -13.06
N PRO A 227 -2.38 -1.41 -11.79
CA PRO A 227 -3.00 -0.32 -11.04
C PRO A 227 -2.69 1.06 -11.63
N ASP A 228 -1.48 1.29 -12.18
CA ASP A 228 -1.13 2.54 -12.86
C ASP A 228 -1.98 2.74 -14.12
N VAL A 229 -2.17 1.64 -14.90
CA VAL A 229 -3.00 1.67 -16.11
C VAL A 229 -4.49 1.83 -15.76
N LEU A 230 -4.95 1.24 -14.65
CA LEU A 230 -6.31 1.50 -14.14
C LEU A 230 -6.50 2.97 -13.81
N ALA A 231 -5.56 3.60 -13.11
CA ALA A 231 -5.61 5.03 -12.82
C ALA A 231 -5.66 5.87 -14.11
N GLU A 232 -4.91 5.47 -15.14
CA GLU A 232 -4.97 6.12 -16.46
C GLU A 232 -6.35 6.00 -17.11
N ARG A 233 -6.96 4.81 -17.06
CA ARG A 233 -8.29 4.56 -17.62
C ARG A 233 -9.37 5.36 -16.89
N LEU A 234 -9.30 5.43 -15.56
CA LEU A 234 -10.22 6.23 -14.74
C LEU A 234 -10.14 7.72 -15.10
N GLN A 235 -8.92 8.25 -15.22
CA GLN A 235 -8.72 9.65 -15.65
C GLN A 235 -9.26 9.91 -17.06
N LYS A 236 -9.06 8.99 -18.00
CA LYS A 236 -9.60 9.11 -19.38
C LYS A 236 -11.12 9.01 -19.44
N ALA A 237 -11.74 8.26 -18.54
CA ALA A 237 -13.20 8.16 -18.47
C ALA A 237 -13.85 9.48 -18.03
N GLY A 238 -13.15 10.30 -17.25
CA GLY A 238 -13.67 11.58 -16.76
C GLY A 238 -14.74 11.45 -15.68
N GLY A 239 -15.35 12.57 -15.31
CA GLY A 239 -16.41 12.62 -14.29
C GLY A 239 -15.96 12.07 -12.93
N GLU A 240 -16.85 11.41 -12.20
CA GLU A 240 -16.56 10.83 -10.88
C GLU A 240 -15.42 9.80 -10.92
N ALA A 241 -15.29 9.06 -12.02
CA ALA A 241 -14.22 8.08 -12.19
C ALA A 241 -12.81 8.72 -12.12
N ALA A 242 -12.65 9.92 -12.68
CA ALA A 242 -11.38 10.65 -12.67
C ALA A 242 -10.97 11.15 -11.28
N GLU A 243 -11.88 11.15 -10.32
CA GLU A 243 -11.61 11.56 -8.94
C GLU A 243 -11.15 10.39 -8.06
N LEU A 244 -11.19 9.14 -8.56
CA LEU A 244 -10.81 7.98 -7.79
C LEU A 244 -9.28 7.83 -7.68
N GLY A 245 -8.80 7.70 -6.44
CA GLY A 245 -7.43 7.29 -6.17
C GLY A 245 -7.25 5.79 -6.39
N VAL A 246 -6.08 5.38 -6.89
CA VAL A 246 -5.68 3.97 -7.01
C VAL A 246 -4.40 3.77 -6.22
N LEU A 247 -4.44 2.88 -5.24
CA LEU A 247 -3.35 2.57 -4.32
C LEU A 247 -2.84 1.16 -4.62
N ASN A 248 -1.55 1.02 -4.85
CA ASN A 248 -0.92 -0.27 -5.06
C ASN A 248 -0.34 -0.79 -3.74
N GLU A 249 -1.02 -1.76 -3.14
CA GLU A 249 -0.60 -2.47 -1.93
C GLU A 249 -0.18 -3.91 -2.26
N GLY A 250 0.40 -4.11 -3.44
CA GLY A 250 1.08 -5.35 -3.82
C GLY A 250 2.38 -5.52 -3.05
N ILE A 251 2.76 -6.75 -2.78
CA ILE A 251 4.08 -7.13 -2.24
C ILE A 251 4.60 -8.34 -3.00
N ILE A 252 5.79 -8.24 -3.57
CA ILE A 252 6.47 -9.38 -4.22
C ILE A 252 6.52 -10.59 -3.28
N GLY A 253 6.16 -11.77 -3.78
CA GLY A 253 6.22 -13.02 -3.01
C GLY A 253 5.17 -13.15 -1.88
N ASN A 254 4.22 -12.23 -1.77
CA ASN A 254 3.26 -12.24 -0.67
C ASN A 254 2.27 -13.38 -0.76
N ARG A 255 2.00 -14.01 0.38
CA ARG A 255 1.00 -15.06 0.56
C ARG A 255 -0.25 -14.52 1.25
N LEU A 256 -1.40 -15.12 0.97
CA LEU A 256 -2.66 -14.79 1.60
C LEU A 256 -2.72 -15.25 3.07
N LEU A 257 -2.32 -16.52 3.31
CA LEU A 257 -2.62 -17.24 4.54
C LEU A 257 -1.49 -17.20 5.58
N SER A 258 -0.24 -17.06 5.12
CA SER A 258 0.93 -17.18 5.99
C SER A 258 1.97 -16.12 5.67
N ASP A 259 2.77 -15.76 6.65
CA ASP A 259 3.93 -14.90 6.45
C ASP A 259 4.89 -15.56 5.45
N SER A 260 5.48 -14.76 4.58
CA SER A 260 6.50 -15.26 3.67
C SER A 260 7.81 -15.42 4.43
N GLN A 261 8.16 -16.67 4.75
CA GLN A 261 9.37 -16.99 5.50
C GLN A 261 10.55 -17.24 4.55
N SER A 262 11.75 -16.87 5.01
CA SER A 262 12.97 -17.27 4.34
C SER A 262 13.11 -18.81 4.35
N PRO A 263 13.49 -19.44 3.25
CA PRO A 263 13.79 -20.88 3.22
C PRO A 263 14.83 -21.33 4.26
N ARG A 264 15.78 -20.47 4.61
CA ARG A 264 16.73 -20.72 5.70
C ARG A 264 16.05 -20.80 7.07
N GLN A 265 15.00 -20.03 7.30
CA GLN A 265 14.20 -20.11 8.53
C GLN A 265 13.28 -21.32 8.55
N ALA A 266 12.85 -21.78 7.38
CA ALA A 266 11.99 -22.94 7.23
C ALA A 266 12.74 -24.30 7.18
N GLY A 267 14.09 -24.30 7.17
CA GLY A 267 14.90 -25.52 7.08
C GLY A 267 14.90 -26.17 5.69
N GLY A 268 14.44 -25.45 4.66
CA GLY A 268 14.46 -25.90 3.28
C GLY A 268 15.85 -25.78 2.63
N PRO A 269 16.09 -26.42 1.45
CA PRO A 269 17.32 -26.24 0.71
C PRO A 269 17.50 -24.76 0.35
N PRO A 270 18.74 -24.25 0.31
CA PRO A 270 18.98 -22.86 -0.05
C PRO A 270 18.44 -22.62 -1.47
N PRO A 271 17.62 -21.57 -1.66
CA PRO A 271 17.19 -21.18 -2.98
C PRO A 271 18.35 -20.60 -3.76
N LEU A 272 18.15 -20.50 -5.03
CA LEU A 272 19.02 -19.86 -5.99
C LEU A 272 19.56 -18.54 -5.52
N GLY A 273 20.87 -18.53 -5.35
CA GLY A 273 21.62 -17.35 -5.00
C GLY A 273 21.28 -16.79 -3.62
N ALA A 274 22.20 -16.07 -3.04
CA ALA A 274 22.07 -15.43 -1.72
C ALA A 274 20.86 -14.47 -1.65
N VAL A 275 20.36 -14.02 -2.79
CA VAL A 275 19.32 -12.96 -2.90
C VAL A 275 17.97 -13.40 -2.34
N PHE A 276 17.48 -14.60 -2.72
CA PHE A 276 16.16 -15.07 -2.26
C PHE A 276 16.18 -15.65 -0.83
N GLY A 277 17.33 -16.18 -0.39
CA GLY A 277 17.44 -16.74 0.98
C GLY A 277 17.33 -15.72 2.10
N GLU A 278 17.57 -14.46 1.80
CA GLU A 278 17.49 -13.33 2.76
C GLU A 278 16.19 -12.53 2.62
N LEU A 279 15.45 -12.75 1.53
CA LEU A 279 14.21 -12.03 1.21
C LEU A 279 13.04 -12.29 2.18
N GLY A 280 13.06 -13.40 2.92
CA GLY A 280 11.90 -13.87 3.68
C GLY A 280 11.03 -12.80 4.35
N PRO A 281 11.56 -11.99 5.28
CA PRO A 281 10.78 -10.92 5.91
C PRO A 281 10.31 -9.84 4.92
N ALA A 282 11.08 -9.60 3.85
CA ALA A 282 10.76 -8.63 2.82
C ALA A 282 9.65 -9.08 1.87
N LEU A 283 9.28 -10.38 1.84
CA LEU A 283 8.11 -10.86 1.11
C LEU A 283 6.79 -10.62 1.87
N GLY A 284 6.86 -9.92 2.98
CA GLY A 284 5.73 -9.38 3.72
C GLY A 284 5.03 -10.35 4.66
N GLN A 285 4.24 -9.77 5.55
CA GLN A 285 3.31 -10.51 6.40
C GLN A 285 2.18 -11.11 5.56
N ALA A 286 1.51 -12.14 6.09
CA ALA A 286 0.33 -12.72 5.46
C ALA A 286 -0.68 -11.64 5.04
N GLY A 287 -1.32 -11.82 3.88
CA GLY A 287 -2.39 -10.94 3.44
C GLY A 287 -3.47 -10.75 4.51
N LEU A 288 -3.83 -11.85 5.21
CA LEU A 288 -4.74 -11.80 6.35
C LEU A 288 -4.27 -10.90 7.49
N ALA A 289 -2.97 -10.82 7.75
CA ALA A 289 -2.41 -10.02 8.84
C ALA A 289 -2.30 -8.53 8.48
N ARG A 290 -1.84 -8.20 7.25
CA ARG A 290 -1.59 -6.83 6.83
C ARG A 290 -2.84 -6.09 6.29
N PHE A 291 -3.96 -6.79 6.06
CA PHE A 291 -5.17 -6.23 5.42
C PHE A 291 -5.73 -5.00 6.13
N ASP A 292 -5.74 -4.98 7.46
CA ASP A 292 -6.28 -3.85 8.21
C ASP A 292 -5.45 -2.57 8.00
N CYS A 293 -4.12 -2.69 7.98
CA CYS A 293 -3.22 -1.56 7.77
C CYS A 293 -3.17 -1.12 6.31
N ASP A 294 -3.04 -2.09 5.38
CA ASP A 294 -2.76 -1.80 3.98
C ASP A 294 -4.03 -1.54 3.17
N VAL A 295 -5.20 -1.96 3.66
CA VAL A 295 -6.48 -1.73 2.98
C VAL A 295 -7.43 -0.89 3.81
N LEU A 296 -7.85 -1.40 4.99
CA LEU A 296 -8.96 -0.80 5.75
C LEU A 296 -8.61 0.57 6.34
N ALA A 297 -7.33 0.86 6.59
CA ALA A 297 -6.84 2.12 7.12
C ALA A 297 -6.46 3.16 6.04
N GLN A 298 -6.59 2.83 4.75
CA GLN A 298 -6.27 3.78 3.68
C GLN A 298 -7.29 4.92 3.62
N ALA A 299 -6.77 6.13 3.38
CA ALA A 299 -7.60 7.33 3.35
C ALA A 299 -8.62 7.25 2.20
N GLY A 300 -9.91 7.39 2.53
CA GLY A 300 -11.00 7.41 1.58
C GLY A 300 -11.29 6.08 0.88
N VAL A 301 -10.77 4.94 1.36
CA VAL A 301 -11.00 3.64 0.73
C VAL A 301 -12.49 3.29 0.66
N LYS A 302 -12.95 2.90 -0.52
CA LYS A 302 -14.32 2.42 -0.80
C LYS A 302 -14.30 1.09 -1.53
N TYR A 303 -13.20 0.76 -2.20
CA TYR A 303 -13.07 -0.43 -3.03
C TYR A 303 -11.74 -1.13 -2.74
N ALA A 304 -11.77 -2.46 -2.62
CA ALA A 304 -10.60 -3.31 -2.51
C ALA A 304 -10.62 -4.35 -3.64
N ILE A 305 -9.57 -4.39 -4.46
CA ILE A 305 -9.38 -5.43 -5.47
C ILE A 305 -8.41 -6.45 -4.87
N LEU A 306 -8.87 -7.70 -4.67
CA LEU A 306 -8.08 -8.77 -4.07
C LEU A 306 -7.44 -9.64 -5.14
N ALA A 307 -6.09 -9.71 -5.13
CA ALA A 307 -5.27 -10.44 -6.11
C ALA A 307 -4.15 -11.25 -5.41
N LEU A 308 -4.52 -12.11 -4.46
CA LEU A 308 -3.61 -12.94 -3.67
C LEU A 308 -3.93 -14.44 -3.83
N GLY A 309 -2.99 -15.31 -3.43
CA GLY A 309 -3.15 -16.75 -3.36
C GLY A 309 -2.19 -17.55 -4.26
N VAL A 310 -1.57 -16.94 -5.27
CA VAL A 310 -0.64 -17.64 -6.16
C VAL A 310 0.58 -18.18 -5.39
N ASN A 311 1.20 -17.38 -4.52
CA ASN A 311 2.39 -17.80 -3.77
C ASN A 311 2.10 -18.79 -2.65
N ASP A 312 0.86 -18.87 -2.18
CA ASP A 312 0.43 -19.92 -1.25
C ASP A 312 0.50 -21.31 -1.91
N MET A 313 0.27 -21.39 -3.22
CA MET A 313 0.40 -22.61 -4.02
C MET A 313 1.85 -22.88 -4.48
N LEU A 314 2.58 -21.81 -4.87
CA LEU A 314 3.90 -21.94 -5.49
C LEU A 314 5.02 -22.26 -4.49
N PHE A 315 4.98 -21.72 -3.27
CA PHE A 315 6.10 -21.81 -2.33
C PHE A 315 6.26 -23.16 -1.63
N PRO A 316 5.20 -23.90 -1.26
CA PRO A 316 5.36 -25.23 -0.66
C PRO A 316 6.11 -26.21 -1.58
N GLY A 317 7.13 -26.86 -1.02
CA GLY A 317 7.99 -27.77 -1.76
C GLY A 317 9.08 -27.12 -2.61
N SER A 318 9.03 -25.78 -2.77
CA SER A 318 10.07 -24.98 -3.43
C SER A 318 10.84 -24.10 -2.44
N PHE A 319 10.22 -23.06 -1.92
CA PHE A 319 10.86 -22.13 -0.96
C PHE A 319 10.61 -22.48 0.50
N ILE A 320 9.51 -23.16 0.78
CA ILE A 320 9.09 -23.53 2.13
C ILE A 320 8.77 -25.03 2.18
N PRO A 321 8.67 -25.63 3.38
CA PRO A 321 8.34 -27.04 3.50
C PRO A 321 7.04 -27.42 2.80
N GLN A 322 7.00 -28.61 2.17
CA GLN A 322 5.79 -29.14 1.55
C GLN A 322 4.61 -29.28 2.55
N THR A 323 4.91 -29.40 3.82
CA THR A 323 3.89 -29.47 4.89
C THR A 323 3.06 -28.20 5.03
N GLU A 324 3.48 -27.09 4.39
CA GLU A 324 2.72 -25.84 4.32
C GLU A 324 1.82 -25.76 3.07
N SER A 325 1.61 -26.85 2.34
CA SER A 325 0.71 -26.90 1.20
C SER A 325 -0.71 -26.52 1.60
N VAL A 326 -1.36 -25.78 0.72
CA VAL A 326 -2.72 -25.28 0.90
C VAL A 326 -3.70 -26.01 -0.01
N THR A 327 -4.98 -25.98 0.35
CA THR A 327 -6.07 -26.43 -0.52
C THR A 327 -6.86 -25.23 -1.07
N ALA A 328 -7.66 -25.45 -2.10
CA ALA A 328 -8.60 -24.43 -2.58
C ALA A 328 -9.54 -23.93 -1.47
N ARG A 329 -9.97 -24.85 -0.57
CA ARG A 329 -10.81 -24.51 0.58
C ARG A 329 -10.13 -23.53 1.52
N ASP A 330 -8.82 -23.66 1.76
CA ASP A 330 -8.07 -22.76 2.65
C ASP A 330 -7.98 -21.37 2.04
N LEU A 331 -7.67 -21.27 0.74
CA LEU A 331 -7.61 -20.00 0.02
C LEU A 331 -8.98 -19.30 -0.03
N ILE A 332 -10.06 -20.05 -0.28
CA ILE A 332 -11.42 -19.56 -0.26
C ILE A 332 -11.77 -19.04 1.14
N ALA A 333 -11.44 -19.80 2.20
CA ALA A 333 -11.69 -19.37 3.58
C ALA A 333 -10.93 -18.09 3.93
N GLY A 334 -9.67 -17.96 3.48
CA GLY A 334 -8.88 -16.73 3.63
C GLY A 334 -9.54 -15.53 2.95
N ASN A 335 -9.95 -15.66 1.70
CA ASN A 335 -10.65 -14.60 0.98
C ASN A 335 -11.96 -14.19 1.66
N ARG A 336 -12.75 -15.15 2.15
CA ARG A 336 -13.98 -14.88 2.92
C ARG A 336 -13.73 -14.03 4.15
N GLN A 337 -12.60 -14.24 4.84
CA GLN A 337 -12.22 -13.40 5.99
C GLN A 337 -11.95 -11.95 5.56
N LEU A 338 -11.24 -11.74 4.43
CA LEU A 338 -10.99 -10.39 3.90
C LEU A 338 -12.30 -9.72 3.48
N ILE A 339 -13.17 -10.42 2.77
CA ILE A 339 -14.49 -9.92 2.37
C ILE A 339 -15.31 -9.48 3.58
N ALA A 340 -15.43 -10.34 4.59
CA ALA A 340 -16.20 -10.03 5.80
C ALA A 340 -15.66 -8.80 6.56
N ARG A 341 -14.33 -8.67 6.64
CA ARG A 341 -13.67 -7.52 7.30
C ARG A 341 -13.89 -6.23 6.53
N ALA A 342 -13.80 -6.26 5.20
CA ALA A 342 -14.04 -5.10 4.33
C ALA A 342 -15.52 -4.67 4.38
N HIS A 343 -16.46 -5.60 4.24
CA HIS A 343 -17.90 -5.32 4.31
C HIS A 343 -18.30 -4.71 5.65
N LYS A 344 -17.71 -5.15 6.76
CA LYS A 344 -17.93 -4.53 8.09
C LYS A 344 -17.54 -3.04 8.12
N LYS A 345 -16.66 -2.60 7.20
CA LYS A 345 -16.24 -1.20 7.04
C LYS A 345 -16.97 -0.48 5.90
N GLY A 346 -17.92 -1.13 5.23
CA GLY A 346 -18.62 -0.58 4.08
C GLY A 346 -17.75 -0.46 2.83
N ILE A 347 -16.69 -1.28 2.74
CA ILE A 347 -15.78 -1.33 1.60
C ILE A 347 -16.25 -2.47 0.68
N ARG A 348 -16.47 -2.16 -0.60
CA ARG A 348 -16.80 -3.15 -1.64
C ARG A 348 -15.57 -3.92 -2.05
N VAL A 349 -15.72 -5.23 -2.21
CA VAL A 349 -14.62 -6.15 -2.50
C VAL A 349 -14.78 -6.76 -3.88
N ILE A 350 -13.78 -6.56 -4.72
CA ILE A 350 -13.71 -7.10 -6.07
C ILE A 350 -12.68 -8.23 -6.09
N GLY A 351 -13.11 -9.44 -6.47
CA GLY A 351 -12.22 -10.59 -6.61
C GLY A 351 -11.56 -10.62 -7.98
N THR A 352 -10.28 -11.00 -8.04
CA THR A 352 -9.61 -11.30 -9.30
C THR A 352 -9.32 -12.78 -9.41
N THR A 353 -9.51 -13.37 -10.58
CA THR A 353 -9.04 -14.73 -10.84
C THR A 353 -7.51 -14.77 -10.89
N ILE A 354 -6.94 -15.91 -10.49
CA ILE A 354 -5.49 -16.14 -10.48
C ILE A 354 -5.05 -16.48 -11.91
N PRO A 355 -4.13 -15.70 -12.52
CA PRO A 355 -3.58 -15.99 -13.85
C PRO A 355 -2.90 -17.38 -13.94
N PRO A 356 -2.75 -17.95 -15.14
CA PRO A 356 -2.03 -19.19 -15.33
C PRO A 356 -0.54 -19.03 -15.06
N PHE A 357 0.14 -20.12 -14.68
CA PHE A 357 1.55 -20.11 -14.32
C PHE A 357 2.29 -21.40 -14.68
N GLU A 358 1.81 -22.14 -15.69
CA GLU A 358 2.55 -23.28 -16.22
C GLU A 358 3.91 -22.81 -16.76
N HIS A 359 4.96 -23.58 -16.48
CA HIS A 359 6.35 -23.25 -16.77
C HIS A 359 6.93 -22.07 -15.95
N ALA A 360 6.26 -21.59 -14.90
CA ALA A 360 6.81 -20.54 -14.05
C ALA A 360 8.28 -20.86 -13.67
N PHE A 361 9.21 -19.98 -14.05
CA PHE A 361 10.66 -20.10 -13.82
C PHE A 361 11.32 -21.38 -14.34
N PHE A 362 10.83 -22.00 -15.41
CA PHE A 362 11.22 -23.31 -15.92
C PHE A 362 12.73 -23.49 -16.24
N ARG A 363 13.45 -22.39 -16.42
CA ARG A 363 14.91 -22.42 -16.68
C ARG A 363 15.74 -22.61 -15.43
N ASP A 364 15.11 -22.63 -14.29
CA ASP A 364 15.78 -22.72 -13.02
C ASP A 364 15.57 -24.10 -12.40
N PRO A 365 16.63 -24.88 -12.13
CA PRO A 365 16.53 -26.24 -11.63
C PRO A 365 15.85 -26.39 -10.27
N PHE A 366 15.59 -25.28 -9.57
CA PHE A 366 14.86 -25.26 -8.30
C PHE A 366 13.37 -24.93 -8.47
N TYR A 367 12.96 -24.47 -9.66
CA TYR A 367 11.60 -24.00 -9.93
C TYR A 367 10.75 -24.97 -10.74
N ASP A 368 11.27 -26.16 -11.09
CA ASP A 368 10.49 -27.24 -11.71
C ASP A 368 9.32 -27.73 -10.84
N ARG A 369 9.28 -27.27 -9.57
CA ARG A 369 8.25 -27.58 -8.58
C ARG A 369 7.19 -26.49 -8.39
N PHE A 370 7.31 -25.31 -9.01
CA PHE A 370 6.32 -24.26 -8.89
C PHE A 370 4.98 -24.65 -9.51
N TYR A 371 5.01 -25.21 -10.69
CA TYR A 371 3.82 -25.76 -11.34
C TYR A 371 3.69 -27.24 -11.07
N SER A 372 2.49 -27.67 -10.71
CA SER A 372 2.09 -29.07 -10.68
C SER A 372 0.61 -29.19 -11.10
N PRO A 373 0.17 -30.37 -11.58
CA PRO A 373 -1.25 -30.62 -11.85
C PRO A 373 -2.13 -30.35 -10.62
N GLU A 374 -1.63 -30.60 -9.42
CA GLU A 374 -2.32 -30.35 -8.15
C GLU A 374 -2.49 -28.85 -7.91
N ASN A 375 -1.45 -28.05 -8.10
CA ASN A 375 -1.51 -26.58 -7.98
C ASN A 375 -2.45 -25.99 -9.03
N GLU A 376 -2.42 -26.49 -10.27
CA GLU A 376 -3.34 -26.08 -11.31
C GLU A 376 -4.81 -26.41 -10.94
N LYS A 377 -5.06 -27.59 -10.38
CA LYS A 377 -6.39 -27.95 -9.89
C LYS A 377 -6.87 -26.98 -8.81
N ILE A 378 -6.01 -26.62 -7.83
CA ILE A 378 -6.34 -25.65 -6.80
C ILE A 378 -6.66 -24.30 -7.43
N ARG A 379 -5.84 -23.83 -8.40
CA ARG A 379 -6.07 -22.57 -9.13
C ARG A 379 -7.43 -22.56 -9.80
N GLN A 380 -7.79 -23.63 -10.52
CA GLN A 380 -9.06 -23.77 -11.22
C GLN A 380 -10.25 -23.78 -10.25
N GLU A 381 -10.16 -24.48 -9.13
CA GLU A 381 -11.21 -24.53 -8.11
C GLU A 381 -11.43 -23.14 -7.47
N VAL A 382 -10.33 -22.42 -7.14
CA VAL A 382 -10.41 -21.06 -6.59
C VAL A 382 -11.01 -20.09 -7.63
N ASN A 383 -10.56 -20.17 -8.90
CA ASN A 383 -11.06 -19.32 -9.97
C ASN A 383 -12.56 -19.59 -10.27
N ALA A 384 -12.99 -20.84 -10.23
CA ALA A 384 -14.40 -21.20 -10.39
C ALA A 384 -15.24 -20.60 -9.25
N TRP A 385 -14.75 -20.66 -8.00
CA TRP A 385 -15.42 -20.02 -6.88
C TRP A 385 -15.48 -18.49 -7.03
N ILE A 386 -14.37 -17.83 -7.42
CA ILE A 386 -14.35 -16.37 -7.62
C ILE A 386 -15.40 -15.97 -8.67
N ARG A 387 -15.49 -16.71 -9.80
CA ARG A 387 -16.43 -16.40 -10.89
C ARG A 387 -17.89 -16.58 -10.52
N ALA A 388 -18.22 -17.60 -9.70
CA ALA A 388 -19.58 -18.09 -9.57
C ALA A 388 -20.21 -17.98 -8.18
N SER A 389 -19.43 -17.69 -7.12
CA SER A 389 -19.93 -17.73 -5.73
C SER A 389 -20.91 -16.60 -5.39
N GLY A 390 -20.80 -15.45 -6.05
CA GLY A 390 -21.56 -14.26 -5.68
C GLY A 390 -21.13 -13.64 -4.35
N GLU A 391 -20.02 -14.07 -3.76
CA GLU A 391 -19.52 -13.54 -2.48
C GLU A 391 -18.74 -12.23 -2.62
N PHE A 392 -18.25 -11.92 -3.81
CA PHE A 392 -17.62 -10.63 -4.14
C PHE A 392 -18.67 -9.64 -4.67
N ASP A 393 -18.45 -8.34 -4.45
CA ASP A 393 -19.26 -7.26 -5.02
C ASP A 393 -19.01 -7.05 -6.52
N GLY A 394 -18.01 -7.71 -7.07
CA GLY A 394 -17.68 -7.75 -8.48
C GLY A 394 -16.50 -8.69 -8.72
N VAL A 395 -16.34 -9.10 -9.98
CA VAL A 395 -15.28 -10.01 -10.40
C VAL A 395 -14.54 -9.44 -11.60
N ILE A 396 -13.22 -9.61 -11.60
CA ILE A 396 -12.32 -9.29 -12.71
C ILE A 396 -11.63 -10.58 -13.13
N ASP A 397 -11.76 -10.98 -14.37
CA ASP A 397 -11.17 -12.21 -14.86
C ASP A 397 -9.76 -11.98 -15.43
N PHE A 398 -8.76 -11.90 -14.54
CA PHE A 398 -7.38 -11.77 -14.95
C PHE A 398 -6.82 -13.03 -15.62
N ASP A 399 -7.33 -14.22 -15.25
CA ASP A 399 -6.99 -15.47 -15.93
C ASP A 399 -7.39 -15.42 -17.41
N GLU A 400 -8.63 -15.06 -17.72
CA GLU A 400 -9.06 -14.91 -19.09
C GLU A 400 -8.32 -13.80 -19.85
N ALA A 401 -8.01 -12.71 -19.17
CA ALA A 401 -7.38 -11.55 -19.78
C ALA A 401 -5.95 -11.82 -20.31
N VAL A 402 -5.22 -12.77 -19.69
CA VAL A 402 -3.80 -12.98 -20.02
C VAL A 402 -3.44 -14.41 -20.44
N ARG A 403 -4.37 -15.36 -20.34
CA ARG A 403 -4.06 -16.76 -20.73
C ARG A 403 -3.94 -16.92 -22.23
N ASP A 404 -3.13 -17.89 -22.64
CA ASP A 404 -3.11 -18.34 -24.03
C ASP A 404 -4.41 -19.09 -24.37
N PRO A 405 -5.18 -18.67 -25.40
CA PRO A 405 -6.40 -19.35 -25.77
C PRO A 405 -6.19 -20.79 -26.26
N ASN A 406 -4.98 -21.14 -26.71
CA ASN A 406 -4.64 -22.49 -27.16
C ASN A 406 -4.05 -23.37 -26.04
N HIS A 407 -3.55 -22.74 -24.97
CA HIS A 407 -2.92 -23.42 -23.82
C HIS A 407 -3.37 -22.71 -22.53
N ALA A 408 -4.56 -23.04 -22.05
CA ALA A 408 -5.23 -22.32 -20.96
C ALA A 408 -4.48 -22.31 -19.61
N THR A 409 -3.43 -23.11 -19.45
CA THR A 409 -2.56 -23.16 -18.27
C THR A 409 -1.35 -22.23 -18.37
N GLN A 410 -1.18 -21.53 -19.51
CA GLN A 410 -0.03 -20.68 -19.82
C GLN A 410 -0.46 -19.22 -20.06
N ILE A 411 0.43 -18.30 -19.73
CA ILE A 411 0.31 -16.91 -20.14
C ILE A 411 0.53 -16.81 -21.66
N LEU A 412 -0.28 -16.00 -22.33
CA LEU A 412 -0.08 -15.70 -23.75
C LEU A 412 1.35 -15.14 -23.96
N PRO A 413 2.15 -15.69 -24.90
CA PRO A 413 3.55 -15.29 -25.07
C PRO A 413 3.77 -13.78 -25.27
N ALA A 414 2.81 -13.08 -25.88
CA ALA A 414 2.87 -11.62 -26.04
C ALA A 414 2.73 -10.84 -24.72
N PHE A 415 2.21 -11.45 -23.67
CA PHE A 415 1.98 -10.87 -22.36
C PHE A 415 2.99 -11.33 -21.30
N ASP A 416 3.78 -12.35 -21.61
CA ASP A 416 4.76 -12.95 -20.70
C ASP A 416 6.00 -12.05 -20.55
N SER A 417 6.49 -11.89 -19.33
CA SER A 417 7.77 -11.20 -19.07
C SER A 417 9.00 -12.05 -19.41
N GLY A 418 8.79 -13.36 -19.67
CA GLY A 418 9.81 -14.34 -19.95
C GLY A 418 10.08 -15.33 -18.81
N ASP A 419 9.41 -15.18 -17.69
CA ASP A 419 9.49 -16.10 -16.54
C ASP A 419 8.25 -16.98 -16.36
N HIS A 420 7.25 -16.82 -17.21
CA HIS A 420 5.98 -17.56 -17.26
C HIS A 420 5.10 -17.45 -16.01
N LEU A 421 5.33 -16.43 -15.20
CA LEU A 421 4.53 -16.08 -14.02
C LEU A 421 4.09 -14.61 -14.06
N HIS A 422 5.04 -13.70 -14.33
CA HIS A 422 4.78 -12.28 -14.35
C HIS A 422 4.45 -11.81 -15.77
N VAL A 423 3.55 -10.84 -15.84
CA VAL A 423 3.19 -10.24 -17.12
C VAL A 423 4.08 -9.01 -17.41
N ASN A 424 4.40 -8.80 -18.69
CA ASN A 424 5.07 -7.60 -19.17
C ASN A 424 4.09 -6.39 -19.23
N ASP A 425 4.53 -5.25 -19.77
CA ASP A 425 3.68 -4.05 -19.87
C ASP A 425 2.40 -4.30 -20.67
N ALA A 426 2.43 -5.11 -21.74
CA ALA A 426 1.26 -5.44 -22.54
C ALA A 426 0.26 -6.30 -21.75
N GLY A 427 0.75 -7.26 -20.97
CA GLY A 427 -0.08 -8.07 -20.08
C GLY A 427 -0.70 -7.25 -18.94
N ASN A 428 0.05 -6.31 -18.36
CA ASN A 428 -0.48 -5.36 -17.37
C ASN A 428 -1.60 -4.49 -17.97
N VAL A 429 -1.46 -4.05 -19.22
CA VAL A 429 -2.52 -3.33 -19.95
C VAL A 429 -3.73 -4.23 -20.18
N ALA A 430 -3.53 -5.49 -20.55
CA ALA A 430 -4.62 -6.45 -20.73
C ALA A 430 -5.39 -6.67 -19.43
N GLN A 431 -4.71 -6.88 -18.30
CA GLN A 431 -5.33 -6.99 -16.97
C GLN A 431 -6.13 -5.74 -16.62
N ALA A 432 -5.53 -4.56 -16.77
CA ALA A 432 -6.24 -3.31 -16.48
C ALA A 432 -7.46 -3.11 -17.38
N ASN A 433 -7.40 -3.51 -18.66
CA ASN A 433 -8.52 -3.41 -19.60
C ASN A 433 -9.67 -4.37 -19.26
N ALA A 434 -9.38 -5.49 -18.62
CA ALA A 434 -10.39 -6.43 -18.13
C ALA A 434 -11.20 -5.88 -16.94
N ILE A 435 -10.80 -4.76 -16.34
CA ILE A 435 -11.51 -4.15 -15.21
C ILE A 435 -12.69 -3.31 -15.73
N PRO A 436 -13.96 -3.70 -15.49
CA PRO A 436 -15.10 -2.86 -15.82
C PRO A 436 -15.13 -1.63 -14.91
N LEU A 437 -15.03 -0.42 -15.46
CA LEU A 437 -15.06 0.81 -14.66
C LEU A 437 -16.39 1.02 -13.94
N SER A 438 -17.47 0.40 -14.42
CA SER A 438 -18.78 0.40 -13.77
C SER A 438 -18.79 -0.21 -12.36
N LEU A 439 -17.76 -0.99 -11.99
CA LEU A 439 -17.61 -1.52 -10.63
C LEU A 439 -17.42 -0.41 -9.57
N PHE A 440 -16.97 0.77 -9.98
CA PHE A 440 -16.60 1.87 -9.11
C PHE A 440 -17.59 3.04 -9.12
N HIS A 441 -18.79 2.86 -9.67
CA HIS A 441 -19.84 3.89 -9.58
C HIS A 441 -20.55 3.82 -8.23
N SER A 442 -20.79 5.01 -7.63
CA SER A 442 -21.71 5.16 -6.50
C SER A 442 -23.13 4.95 -7.00
N HIS A 443 -23.85 3.97 -6.46
CA HIS A 443 -25.29 3.83 -6.61
C HIS A 443 -26.01 4.69 -5.60
#